data_e94591b285c7fa66a8cb54f94bd2a83d
#
_entry.id   e94591b285c7fa66a8cb54f94bd2a83d
#
_cell.length_a   1.000
_cell.length_b   1.000
_cell.length_c   1.000
_cell.angle_alpha   90.00
_cell.angle_beta   90.00
_cell.angle_gamma   90.00
#
_symmetry.space_group_name_H-M   'P 1'
#
loop_
_entity.id
_entity.type
_entity.pdbx_description
1 polymer ?
#
loop_
_entity_poly.entity_id
_entity_poly.type
_entity_poly.pdbx_seq_one_letter_code
_entity_poly.pdbx_strand_id
1 'polypeptide(L)'
;MLFFMDIGTREVRCGGIVHNPDSNWTTQIARNMWDMWDGFLLGKRYLIHDRDPVFNKRFDMIFESIGIEIKKLPPFTPMMNSRMENFIRAIKTECLDKIIFTNEQQLRLAMKEYLEYWNHYRPHSGLNGNMVLPYRQDADGEIQEISFLGGLLHGYRRIRQAA
;
A
#
# COMPACT_ATOMS: atom_id res chain seq x y z
N MET A 1 8.66 1.18 8.11
CA MET A 1 7.36 1.36 7.42
C MET A 1 6.65 0.03 7.35
N LEU A 2 5.34 0.01 7.58
CA LEU A 2 4.49 -1.18 7.47
C LEU A 2 3.42 -0.95 6.40
N PHE A 3 3.33 -1.86 5.45
CA PHE A 3 2.34 -1.82 4.37
C PHE A 3 1.43 -3.04 4.43
N PHE A 4 0.19 -2.84 4.05
CA PHE A 4 -0.80 -3.89 3.82
C PHE A 4 -1.16 -3.89 2.33
N MET A 5 -1.22 -5.07 1.72
CA MET A 5 -1.62 -5.23 0.34
C MET A 5 -2.77 -6.23 0.24
N ASP A 6 -3.83 -5.84 -0.44
CA ASP A 6 -4.82 -6.81 -0.92
C ASP A 6 -4.23 -7.59 -2.10
N ILE A 7 -4.05 -8.88 -1.91
CA ILE A 7 -3.44 -9.74 -2.94
C ILE A 7 -4.32 -9.83 -4.20
N GLY A 8 -5.63 -9.74 -4.06
CA GLY A 8 -6.58 -9.81 -5.19
C GLY A 8 -6.53 -8.56 -6.06
N THR A 9 -6.74 -7.40 -5.45
CA THR A 9 -6.79 -6.10 -6.14
C THR A 9 -5.43 -5.47 -6.35
N ARG A 10 -4.43 -5.78 -5.50
CA ARG A 10 -3.11 -5.13 -5.37
C ARG A 10 -3.17 -3.75 -4.72
N GLU A 11 -4.30 -3.36 -4.15
CA GLU A 11 -4.40 -2.14 -3.37
C GLU A 11 -3.41 -2.18 -2.21
N VAL A 12 -2.70 -1.07 -2.00
CA VAL A 12 -1.72 -0.94 -0.91
C VAL A 12 -2.14 0.18 0.03
N ARG A 13 -2.06 -0.10 1.33
CA ARG A 13 -2.24 0.87 2.41
C ARG A 13 -0.99 0.92 3.28
N CYS A 14 -0.63 2.12 3.71
CA CYS A 14 0.41 2.31 4.71
C CYS A 14 -0.22 2.25 6.10
N GLY A 15 0.14 1.24 6.89
CA GLY A 15 -0.25 1.15 8.29
C GLY A 15 0.48 2.16 9.17
N GLY A 16 1.71 2.52 8.79
CA GLY A 16 2.48 3.52 9.53
C GLY A 16 3.95 3.58 9.16
N ILE A 17 4.58 4.66 9.64
CA ILE A 17 6.00 4.93 9.47
C ILE A 17 6.61 5.21 10.83
N VAL A 18 7.68 4.51 11.17
CA VAL A 18 8.46 4.71 12.39
C VAL A 18 9.92 4.33 12.13
N HIS A 19 10.85 4.93 12.85
CA HIS A 19 12.28 4.66 12.68
C HIS A 19 12.66 3.25 13.14
N ASN A 20 12.27 2.88 14.36
CA ASN A 20 12.53 1.56 14.95
C ASN A 20 11.19 0.87 15.27
N PRO A 21 10.65 0.04 14.36
CA PRO A 21 9.42 -0.70 14.62
C PRO A 21 9.66 -1.76 15.70
N ASP A 22 8.76 -1.80 16.68
CA ASP A 22 8.69 -2.87 17.68
C ASP A 22 7.32 -3.56 17.65
N SER A 23 7.16 -4.60 18.44
CA SER A 23 5.93 -5.36 18.49
C SER A 23 4.76 -4.62 19.15
N ASN A 24 5.01 -3.57 19.95
CA ASN A 24 3.94 -2.73 20.50
C ASN A 24 3.40 -1.80 19.42
N TRP A 25 4.30 -1.21 18.61
CA TRP A 25 3.92 -0.38 17.49
C TRP A 25 3.10 -1.17 16.45
N THR A 26 3.53 -2.37 16.04
CA THR A 26 2.77 -3.18 15.09
C THR A 26 1.40 -3.59 15.66
N THR A 27 1.32 -3.89 16.96
CA THR A 27 0.06 -4.15 17.65
C THR A 27 -0.88 -2.93 17.61
N GLN A 28 -0.34 -1.71 17.78
CA GLN A 28 -1.14 -0.50 17.66
C GLN A 28 -1.60 -0.26 16.22
N ILE A 29 -0.74 -0.51 15.23
CA ILE A 29 -1.13 -0.46 13.82
C ILE A 29 -2.27 -1.45 13.52
N ALA A 30 -2.20 -2.68 14.05
CA ALA A 30 -3.29 -3.64 13.88
C ALA A 30 -4.63 -3.11 14.40
N ARG A 31 -4.64 -2.45 15.58
CA ARG A 31 -5.85 -1.79 16.11
C ARG A 31 -6.33 -0.66 15.22
N ASN A 32 -5.42 0.21 14.75
CA ASN A 32 -5.77 1.33 13.88
C ASN A 32 -6.35 0.85 12.54
N MET A 33 -5.85 -0.28 12.01
CA MET A 33 -6.38 -0.87 10.78
C MET A 33 -7.80 -1.43 10.93
N TRP A 34 -8.18 -1.82 12.15
CA TRP A 34 -9.56 -2.17 12.48
C TRP A 34 -10.49 -0.95 12.47
N ASP A 35 -10.05 0.14 13.12
CA ASP A 35 -10.86 1.36 13.28
C ASP A 35 -10.98 2.18 11.97
N MET A 36 -10.25 1.79 10.92
CA MET A 36 -10.35 2.46 9.63
C MET A 36 -11.67 2.10 8.93
N TRP A 37 -12.60 3.02 8.96
CA TRP A 37 -13.95 2.94 8.40
C TRP A 37 -14.00 2.76 6.88
N ASP A 38 -12.89 2.74 6.20
CA ASP A 38 -12.80 2.67 4.74
C ASP A 38 -12.96 1.26 4.15
N GLY A 39 -13.16 0.26 4.99
CA GLY A 39 -13.51 -1.09 4.55
C GLY A 39 -12.37 -1.91 3.97
N PHE A 40 -11.09 -1.47 4.05
CA PHE A 40 -9.96 -2.22 3.48
C PHE A 40 -9.86 -3.66 4.00
N LEU A 41 -10.12 -3.89 5.27
CA LEU A 41 -10.10 -5.22 5.89
C LEU A 41 -11.44 -5.95 5.79
N LEU A 42 -12.51 -5.27 5.37
CA LEU A 42 -13.84 -5.85 5.32
C LEU A 42 -13.88 -7.02 4.32
N GLY A 43 -14.41 -8.16 4.77
CA GLY A 43 -14.51 -9.36 3.95
C GLY A 43 -13.20 -10.09 3.67
N LYS A 44 -12.07 -9.66 4.26
CA LYS A 44 -10.80 -10.37 4.14
C LYS A 44 -10.82 -11.59 5.04
N ARG A 45 -10.43 -12.74 4.47
CA ARG A 45 -10.43 -14.02 5.17
C ARG A 45 -9.07 -14.35 5.78
N TYR A 46 -8.01 -13.88 5.17
CA TYR A 46 -6.64 -14.22 5.53
C TYR A 46 -5.75 -13.00 5.61
N LEU A 47 -4.89 -12.95 6.62
CA LEU A 47 -3.73 -12.08 6.67
C LEU A 47 -2.47 -12.94 6.56
N ILE A 48 -1.63 -12.60 5.59
CA ILE A 48 -0.37 -13.31 5.35
C ILE A 48 0.76 -12.39 5.80
N HIS A 49 1.64 -12.87 6.67
CA HIS A 49 2.87 -12.17 7.01
C HIS A 49 4.04 -13.16 7.21
N ASP A 50 5.25 -12.66 7.20
CA ASP A 50 6.43 -13.43 7.51
C ASP A 50 6.54 -13.71 9.02
N ARG A 51 7.65 -14.34 9.42
CA ARG A 51 7.90 -14.67 10.82
C ARG A 51 8.76 -13.63 11.53
N ASP A 52 8.73 -12.37 11.05
CA ASP A 52 9.45 -11.31 11.73
C ASP A 52 8.94 -11.14 13.16
N PRO A 53 9.82 -11.08 14.18
CA PRO A 53 9.44 -10.90 15.58
C PRO A 53 8.59 -9.67 15.88
N VAL A 54 8.58 -8.67 15.00
CA VAL A 54 7.71 -7.49 15.13
C VAL A 54 6.22 -7.87 15.07
N PHE A 55 5.87 -8.99 14.40
CA PHE A 55 4.52 -9.54 14.35
C PHE A 55 4.33 -10.57 15.47
N ASN A 56 4.06 -10.07 16.65
CA ASN A 56 3.89 -10.91 17.82
C ASN A 56 2.46 -11.52 17.91
N LYS A 57 2.26 -12.40 18.91
CA LYS A 57 0.96 -13.04 19.13
C LYS A 57 -0.18 -12.03 19.38
N ARG A 58 0.10 -10.86 19.96
CA ARG A 58 -0.94 -9.81 20.18
C ARG A 58 -1.38 -9.18 18.86
N PHE A 59 -0.46 -8.98 17.92
CA PHE A 59 -0.77 -8.55 16.56
C PHE A 59 -1.73 -9.55 15.89
N ASP A 60 -1.39 -10.84 15.92
CA ASP A 60 -2.22 -11.90 15.34
C ASP A 60 -3.63 -11.92 15.95
N MET A 61 -3.71 -11.91 17.28
CA MET A 61 -4.99 -11.97 18.02
C MET A 61 -5.96 -10.82 17.66
N ILE A 62 -5.46 -9.63 17.31
CA ILE A 62 -6.32 -8.53 16.91
C ILE A 62 -7.06 -8.86 15.61
N PHE A 63 -6.35 -9.41 14.62
CA PHE A 63 -6.98 -9.81 13.36
C PHE A 63 -7.86 -11.05 13.52
N GLU A 64 -7.43 -12.02 14.32
CA GLU A 64 -8.23 -13.20 14.63
C GLU A 64 -9.54 -12.84 15.33
N SER A 65 -9.54 -11.82 16.20
CA SER A 65 -10.75 -11.37 16.91
C SER A 65 -11.83 -10.80 15.99
N ILE A 66 -11.46 -10.43 14.74
CA ILE A 66 -12.37 -9.96 13.70
C ILE A 66 -12.64 -11.01 12.63
N GLY A 67 -12.23 -12.25 12.88
CA GLY A 67 -12.48 -13.37 11.97
C GLY A 67 -11.48 -13.50 10.82
N ILE A 68 -10.34 -12.81 10.87
CA ILE A 68 -9.27 -12.94 9.88
C ILE A 68 -8.30 -14.03 10.36
N GLU A 69 -8.11 -15.06 9.55
CA GLU A 69 -7.18 -16.14 9.84
C GLU A 69 -5.74 -15.74 9.48
N ILE A 70 -4.80 -15.93 10.41
CA ILE A 70 -3.39 -15.61 10.18
C ILE A 70 -2.69 -16.77 9.46
N LYS A 71 -2.03 -16.44 8.36
CA LYS A 71 -1.19 -17.38 7.60
C LYS A 71 0.27 -16.93 7.64
N LYS A 72 1.08 -17.61 8.46
CA LYS A 72 2.52 -17.35 8.53
C LYS A 72 3.24 -18.05 7.38
N LEU A 73 4.01 -17.26 6.64
CA LEU A 73 4.78 -17.80 5.51
C LEU A 73 5.75 -18.90 6.02
N PRO A 74 5.79 -20.04 5.34
CA PRO A 74 6.83 -21.03 5.62
C PRO A 74 8.22 -20.43 5.33
N PRO A 75 9.26 -20.88 6.03
CA PRO A 75 10.62 -20.49 5.70
C PRO A 75 10.94 -20.85 4.25
N PHE A 76 11.71 -20.01 3.57
CA PHE A 76 12.18 -20.25 2.20
C PHE A 76 11.09 -20.37 1.13
N THR A 77 9.95 -19.68 1.27
CA THR A 77 8.89 -19.63 0.26
C THR A 77 8.71 -18.22 -0.34
N PRO A 78 9.70 -17.67 -1.07
CA PRO A 78 9.65 -16.31 -1.58
C PRO A 78 8.48 -16.07 -2.54
N MET A 79 8.04 -17.08 -3.27
CA MET A 79 6.95 -16.92 -4.24
C MET A 79 5.59 -16.56 -3.59
N MET A 80 5.37 -16.90 -2.33
CA MET A 80 4.09 -16.62 -1.65
C MET A 80 3.90 -15.14 -1.31
N ASN A 81 4.97 -14.35 -1.26
CA ASN A 81 4.93 -12.90 -1.00
C ASN A 81 5.38 -12.04 -2.18
N SER A 82 5.51 -12.63 -3.35
CA SER A 82 6.09 -11.99 -4.54
C SER A 82 5.42 -10.66 -4.93
N ARG A 83 4.11 -10.52 -4.68
CA ARG A 83 3.37 -9.27 -4.96
C ARG A 83 3.81 -8.13 -4.05
N MET A 84 3.94 -8.40 -2.75
CA MET A 84 4.44 -7.43 -1.78
C MET A 84 5.92 -7.11 -2.04
N GLU A 85 6.73 -8.12 -2.34
CA GLU A 85 8.15 -7.92 -2.69
C GLU A 85 8.30 -7.04 -3.95
N ASN A 86 7.46 -7.23 -4.96
CA ASN A 86 7.44 -6.38 -6.14
C ASN A 86 7.03 -4.94 -5.81
N PHE A 87 6.05 -4.74 -4.92
CA PHE A 87 5.70 -3.41 -4.44
C PHE A 87 6.87 -2.77 -3.69
N ILE A 88 7.50 -3.49 -2.76
CA ILE A 88 8.65 -2.98 -2.00
C ILE A 88 9.82 -2.62 -2.92
N ARG A 89 10.07 -3.43 -3.96
CA ARG A 89 11.07 -3.11 -4.98
C ARG A 89 10.70 -1.84 -5.75
N ALA A 90 9.45 -1.73 -6.20
CA ALA A 90 8.98 -0.57 -6.95
C ALA A 90 9.09 0.72 -6.12
N ILE A 91 8.59 0.76 -4.87
CA ILE A 91 8.68 1.94 -4.04
C ILE A 91 10.12 2.35 -3.74
N LYS A 92 11.03 1.38 -3.60
CA LYS A 92 12.47 1.68 -3.47
C LYS A 92 13.02 2.35 -4.71
N THR A 93 12.86 1.74 -5.87
CA THR A 93 13.48 2.20 -7.11
C THR A 93 12.80 3.43 -7.72
N GLU A 94 11.49 3.58 -7.54
CA GLU A 94 10.69 4.67 -8.12
C GLU A 94 10.59 5.90 -7.19
N CYS A 95 10.81 5.75 -5.87
CA CYS A 95 10.66 6.81 -4.89
C CYS A 95 11.84 6.93 -3.94
N LEU A 96 12.09 5.92 -3.08
CA LEU A 96 13.01 6.04 -1.95
C LEU A 96 14.48 6.27 -2.38
N ASP A 97 14.92 5.61 -3.45
CA ASP A 97 16.28 5.73 -3.98
C ASP A 97 16.46 6.98 -4.87
N LYS A 98 15.38 7.74 -5.12
CA LYS A 98 15.40 8.93 -5.97
C LYS A 98 15.33 10.24 -5.19
N ILE A 99 14.96 10.20 -3.92
CA ILE A 99 14.71 11.38 -3.10
C ILE A 99 15.56 11.34 -1.85
N ILE A 100 16.23 12.43 -1.55
CA ILE A 100 16.94 12.62 -0.26
C ILE A 100 15.95 13.20 0.73
N PHE A 101 15.61 12.43 1.75
CA PHE A 101 14.69 12.85 2.82
C PHE A 101 15.51 13.48 3.96
N THR A 102 15.21 14.72 4.29
CA THR A 102 15.86 15.45 5.39
C THR A 102 15.13 15.32 6.71
N ASN A 103 13.85 14.91 6.66
CA ASN A 103 13.01 14.69 7.85
C ASN A 103 11.88 13.71 7.58
N GLU A 104 11.25 13.25 8.67
CA GLU A 104 10.16 12.27 8.61
C GLU A 104 8.91 12.82 7.89
N GLN A 105 8.64 14.12 8.01
CA GLN A 105 7.46 14.72 7.36
C GLN A 105 7.54 14.63 5.83
N GLN A 106 8.72 14.89 5.26
CA GLN A 106 8.95 14.72 3.83
C GLN A 106 8.76 13.26 3.39
N LEU A 107 9.27 12.32 4.18
CA LEU A 107 9.06 10.89 3.91
C LEU A 107 7.57 10.53 3.93
N ARG A 108 6.82 11.01 4.93
CA ARG A 108 5.38 10.75 5.03
C ARG A 108 4.60 11.32 3.85
N LEU A 109 4.93 12.54 3.42
CA LEU A 109 4.32 13.16 2.25
C LEU A 109 4.62 12.36 0.98
N ALA A 110 5.87 12.02 0.74
CA ALA A 110 6.26 11.23 -0.41
C ALA A 110 5.57 9.84 -0.43
N MET A 111 5.43 9.19 0.72
CA MET A 111 4.71 7.93 0.82
C MET A 111 3.23 8.08 0.47
N LYS A 112 2.59 9.16 0.93
CA LYS A 112 1.20 9.46 0.59
C LYS A 112 1.03 9.65 -0.92
N GLU A 113 1.89 10.47 -1.55
CA GLU A 113 1.85 10.72 -3.00
C GLU A 113 2.16 9.44 -3.80
N TYR A 114 3.15 8.66 -3.36
CA TYR A 114 3.49 7.40 -4.04
C TYR A 114 2.36 6.38 -3.97
N LEU A 115 1.68 6.24 -2.83
CA LEU A 115 0.55 5.33 -2.69
C LEU A 115 -0.66 5.77 -3.51
N GLU A 116 -0.90 7.08 -3.61
CA GLU A 116 -1.90 7.64 -4.53
C GLU A 116 -1.57 7.28 -5.97
N TYR A 117 -0.31 7.50 -6.39
CA TYR A 117 0.15 7.10 -7.72
C TYR A 117 0.01 5.59 -7.95
N TRP A 118 0.49 4.76 -7.02
CA TRP A 118 0.45 3.30 -7.11
C TRP A 118 -0.97 2.76 -7.30
N ASN A 119 -1.90 3.23 -6.49
CA ASN A 119 -3.26 2.71 -6.49
C ASN A 119 -4.10 3.23 -7.65
N HIS A 120 -3.91 4.49 -8.06
CA HIS A 120 -4.86 5.17 -8.92
C HIS A 120 -4.31 5.54 -10.31
N TYR A 121 -3.00 5.56 -10.50
CA TYR A 121 -2.41 6.07 -11.75
C TYR A 121 -1.42 5.12 -12.40
N ARG A 122 -0.73 4.31 -11.60
CA ARG A 122 0.28 3.39 -12.11
C ARG A 122 -0.36 2.23 -12.85
N PRO A 123 -0.01 1.99 -14.15
CA PRO A 123 -0.45 0.79 -14.85
C PRO A 123 0.30 -0.45 -14.33
N HIS A 124 -0.42 -1.55 -14.14
CA HIS A 124 0.12 -2.79 -13.64
C HIS A 124 0.05 -3.90 -14.70
N SER A 125 1.20 -4.41 -15.14
CA SER A 125 1.28 -5.48 -16.14
C SER A 125 0.46 -6.72 -15.77
N GLY A 126 0.48 -7.11 -14.52
CA GLY A 126 -0.34 -8.24 -14.05
C GLY A 126 -1.83 -7.91 -13.82
N LEU A 127 -2.29 -6.71 -14.17
CA LEU A 127 -3.69 -6.31 -14.32
C LEU A 127 -3.99 -5.90 -15.76
N ASN A 128 -3.25 -6.45 -16.73
CA ASN A 128 -3.35 -6.14 -18.16
C ASN A 128 -3.21 -4.63 -18.47
N GLY A 129 -2.33 -3.95 -17.73
CA GLY A 129 -2.12 -2.52 -17.87
C GLY A 129 -3.13 -1.64 -17.13
N ASN A 130 -4.10 -2.23 -16.43
CA ASN A 130 -5.07 -1.46 -15.65
C ASN A 130 -4.47 -0.95 -14.32
N MET A 131 -5.06 0.11 -13.80
CA MET A 131 -4.80 0.64 -12.46
C MET A 131 -5.46 -0.24 -11.40
N VAL A 132 -4.96 -0.19 -10.18
CA VAL A 132 -5.50 -0.94 -9.02
C VAL A 132 -6.90 -0.45 -8.66
N LEU A 133 -7.04 0.87 -8.49
CA LEU A 133 -8.29 1.55 -8.17
C LEU A 133 -8.50 2.68 -9.20
N PRO A 134 -9.04 2.38 -10.39
CA PRO A 134 -9.21 3.40 -11.40
C PRO A 134 -10.21 4.47 -10.97
N TYR A 135 -9.86 5.74 -11.15
CA TYR A 135 -10.83 6.82 -11.05
C TYR A 135 -11.89 6.68 -12.14
N ARG A 136 -13.10 7.13 -11.83
CA ARG A 136 -14.12 7.29 -12.86
C ARG A 136 -13.60 8.29 -13.91
N GLN A 137 -13.47 7.84 -15.13
CA GLN A 137 -13.03 8.66 -16.25
C GLN A 137 -14.24 9.13 -17.05
N ASP A 138 -14.26 10.40 -17.41
CA ASP A 138 -15.27 10.92 -18.33
C ASP A 138 -14.84 10.59 -19.76
N ALA A 139 -15.67 9.85 -20.50
CA ALA A 139 -15.33 9.39 -21.84
C ALA A 139 -14.94 10.54 -22.79
N ASP A 140 -15.58 11.70 -22.63
CA ASP A 140 -15.39 12.91 -23.45
C ASP A 140 -14.50 13.99 -22.79
N GLY A 141 -13.81 13.62 -21.67
CA GLY A 141 -12.95 14.54 -20.93
C GLY A 141 -11.60 14.76 -21.61
N GLU A 142 -11.00 15.93 -21.40
CA GLU A 142 -9.61 16.19 -21.79
C GLU A 142 -8.64 15.35 -20.92
N ILE A 143 -7.53 14.93 -21.53
CA ILE A 143 -6.47 14.22 -20.81
C ILE A 143 -5.68 15.25 -20.00
N GLN A 144 -5.70 15.10 -18.70
CA GLN A 144 -4.89 15.88 -17.76
C GLN A 144 -3.75 15.04 -17.21
N GLU A 145 -2.55 15.60 -17.28
CA GLU A 145 -1.38 15.08 -16.62
C GLU A 145 -1.38 15.50 -15.14
N ILE A 146 -1.03 14.56 -14.26
CA ILE A 146 -0.88 14.78 -12.82
C ILE A 146 0.52 14.35 -12.43
N SER A 147 1.26 15.27 -11.83
CA SER A 147 2.61 15.02 -11.34
C SER A 147 2.62 14.59 -9.88
N PHE A 148 3.48 13.63 -9.57
CA PHE A 148 3.73 13.13 -8.21
C PHE A 148 5.21 13.26 -7.90
N LEU A 149 5.54 13.38 -6.61
CA LEU A 149 6.92 13.45 -6.11
C LEU A 149 7.74 14.56 -6.80
N GLY A 150 7.13 15.74 -6.96
CA GLY A 150 7.79 16.86 -7.59
C GLY A 150 8.07 16.68 -9.09
N GLY A 151 7.29 15.88 -9.80
CA GLY A 151 7.47 15.58 -11.22
C GLY A 151 8.32 14.36 -11.52
N LEU A 152 8.66 13.57 -10.50
CA LEU A 152 9.41 12.31 -10.69
C LEU A 152 8.52 11.22 -11.31
N LEU A 153 7.22 11.25 -11.00
CA LEU A 153 6.23 10.32 -11.53
C LEU A 153 5.05 11.09 -12.13
N HIS A 154 4.47 10.53 -13.19
CA HIS A 154 3.37 11.13 -13.93
C HIS A 154 2.20 10.16 -14.06
N GLY A 155 1.01 10.65 -13.84
CA GLY A 155 -0.25 9.96 -14.10
C GLY A 155 -1.13 10.75 -15.04
N TYR A 156 -2.09 10.08 -15.66
CA TYR A 156 -3.01 10.70 -16.62
C TYR A 156 -4.45 10.31 -16.28
N ARG A 157 -5.36 11.27 -16.36
CA ARG A 157 -6.79 11.01 -16.25
C ARG A 157 -7.60 11.90 -17.19
N ARG A 158 -8.80 11.44 -17.57
CA ARG A 158 -9.75 12.27 -18.31
C ARG A 158 -10.66 13.01 -17.34
N ILE A 159 -10.77 14.32 -17.52
CA ILE A 159 -11.60 15.19 -16.68
C ILE A 159 -12.45 16.04 -17.60
N ARG A 160 -13.77 16.09 -17.33
CA ARG A 160 -14.62 17.10 -17.92
C ARG A 160 -14.27 18.46 -17.32
N GLN A 161 -14.04 19.47 -18.17
CA GLN A 161 -13.99 20.85 -17.69
C GLN A 161 -15.36 21.19 -17.09
N ALA A 162 -15.35 21.68 -15.85
CA ALA A 162 -16.56 22.26 -15.27
C ALA A 162 -16.98 23.45 -16.12
N ALA A 163 -18.23 23.43 -16.62
CA ALA A 163 -18.80 24.53 -17.36
C ALA A 163 -19.03 25.74 -16.44
#